data_301c940e90c836300ec0b68d7444d452
#
_entry.id   301c940e90c836300ec0b68d7444d452
#
_cell.length_a   1.000
_cell.length_b   1.000
_cell.length_c   1.000
_cell.angle_alpha   90.00
_cell.angle_beta   90.00
_cell.angle_gamma   90.00
#
_symmetry.space_group_name_H-M   'P 1'
#
loop_
_entity.id
_entity.type
_entity.pdbx_description
1 polymer ?
#
loop_
_entity_poly.entity_id
_entity_poly.type
_entity_poly.pdbx_seq_one_letter_code
_entity_poly.pdbx_strand_id
1 'polypeptide(L)'
;MPAEREFDIVVWGATGSTGRRAAHHMAARCRNQTSVRWALGGRNRAKLESVRDQLGPDAADIPIVTADSHDVAALEAMAARTRVVCSLVGPYAMFGSELLGACVRTGTHYCDLAAEAHWIREMIDTYQTEAEQRGVRLVHACGMDSVPSDLGVLFLQQAAVERYGQPCTQVKMRIKEFKGGFSGGT
;
A
#
# COMPACT_ATOMS: atom_id res chain seq x y z
N MET A 1 -8.15 -21.66 -12.32
CA MET A 1 -6.98 -21.09 -11.61
C MET A 1 -6.93 -19.62 -11.96
N PRO A 2 -6.69 -18.69 -11.02
CA PRO A 2 -6.49 -17.29 -11.41
C PRO A 2 -5.31 -17.20 -12.39
N ALA A 3 -5.46 -16.37 -13.43
CA ALA A 3 -4.41 -16.17 -14.42
C ALA A 3 -3.09 -15.78 -13.72
N GLU A 4 -1.98 -16.30 -14.21
CA GLU A 4 -0.67 -15.95 -13.67
C GLU A 4 -0.44 -14.45 -13.87
N ARG A 5 -0.21 -13.72 -12.77
CA ARG A 5 0.05 -12.28 -12.79
C ARG A 5 1.55 -12.04 -13.03
N GLU A 6 1.89 -11.01 -13.78
CA GLU A 6 3.26 -10.64 -14.09
C GLU A 6 4.02 -10.22 -12.82
N PHE A 7 3.34 -9.49 -11.92
CA PHE A 7 3.90 -9.01 -10.66
C PHE A 7 3.13 -9.54 -9.46
N ASP A 8 3.84 -9.75 -8.38
CA ASP A 8 3.24 -9.99 -7.07
C ASP A 8 2.83 -8.66 -6.42
N ILE A 9 3.67 -7.60 -6.57
CA ILE A 9 3.42 -6.28 -5.98
C ILE A 9 3.77 -5.17 -6.98
N VAL A 10 2.90 -4.17 -7.10
CA VAL A 10 3.23 -2.86 -7.69
C VAL A 10 3.27 -1.82 -6.57
N VAL A 11 4.42 -1.16 -6.39
CA VAL A 11 4.59 -0.01 -5.49
C VAL A 11 4.16 1.24 -6.24
N TRP A 12 2.89 1.62 -6.08
CA TRP A 12 2.29 2.77 -6.77
C TRP A 12 2.60 4.07 -6.07
N GLY A 13 3.10 5.07 -6.80
CA GLY A 13 3.58 6.33 -6.23
C GLY A 13 5.03 6.29 -5.77
N ALA A 14 5.84 5.42 -6.36
CA ALA A 14 7.24 5.20 -5.99
C ALA A 14 8.13 6.46 -6.08
N THR A 15 7.71 7.52 -6.76
CA THR A 15 8.45 8.79 -6.87
C THR A 15 8.22 9.75 -5.70
N GLY A 16 7.20 9.53 -4.89
CA GLY A 16 6.90 10.32 -3.68
C GLY A 16 7.88 10.05 -2.53
N SER A 17 7.84 10.88 -1.49
CA SER A 17 8.72 10.73 -0.32
C SER A 17 8.61 9.34 0.32
N THR A 18 7.39 8.91 0.64
CA THR A 18 7.14 7.58 1.21
C THR A 18 7.38 6.47 0.18
N GLY A 19 6.99 6.70 -1.08
CA GLY A 19 7.20 5.75 -2.18
C GLY A 19 8.66 5.37 -2.40
N ARG A 20 9.57 6.35 -2.38
CA ARG A 20 11.01 6.09 -2.47
C ARG A 20 11.51 5.22 -1.32
N ARG A 21 11.07 5.49 -0.09
CA ARG A 21 11.44 4.68 1.09
C ARG A 21 10.92 3.25 0.98
N ALA A 22 9.66 3.09 0.52
CA ALA A 22 9.09 1.76 0.26
C ALA A 22 9.88 1.03 -0.83
N ALA A 23 10.22 1.70 -1.93
CA ALA A 23 11.03 1.13 -3.00
C ALA A 23 12.43 0.69 -2.51
N HIS A 24 13.11 1.51 -1.70
CA HIS A 24 14.38 1.14 -1.08
C HIS A 24 14.25 -0.08 -0.16
N HIS A 25 13.18 -0.13 0.65
CA HIS A 25 12.92 -1.27 1.52
C HIS A 25 12.64 -2.54 0.71
N MET A 26 11.82 -2.46 -0.34
CA MET A 26 11.55 -3.59 -1.23
C MET A 26 12.83 -4.09 -1.92
N ALA A 27 13.64 -3.20 -2.47
CA ALA A 27 14.91 -3.57 -3.10
C ALA A 27 15.85 -4.28 -2.12
N ALA A 28 15.98 -3.77 -0.90
CA ALA A 28 16.82 -4.39 0.14
C ALA A 28 16.30 -5.77 0.56
N ARG A 29 14.97 -5.93 0.72
CA ARG A 29 14.35 -7.20 1.17
C ARG A 29 14.31 -8.25 0.07
N CYS A 30 14.08 -7.84 -1.18
CA CYS A 30 13.95 -8.76 -2.31
C CYS A 30 15.29 -9.06 -3.00
N ARG A 31 16.39 -8.41 -2.61
CA ARG A 31 17.73 -8.64 -3.20
C ARG A 31 18.14 -10.12 -3.25
N ASN A 32 17.80 -10.88 -2.20
CA ASN A 32 18.11 -12.30 -2.08
C ASN A 32 16.86 -13.19 -2.18
N GLN A 33 15.71 -12.63 -2.53
CA GLN A 33 14.42 -13.33 -2.64
C GLN A 33 13.91 -13.21 -4.08
N THR A 34 14.36 -14.10 -4.96
CA THR A 34 13.92 -14.17 -6.37
C THR A 34 12.45 -14.56 -6.53
N SER A 35 11.78 -14.93 -5.43
CA SER A 35 10.38 -15.37 -5.44
C SER A 35 9.35 -14.23 -5.51
N VAL A 36 9.74 -12.97 -5.21
CA VAL A 36 8.82 -11.83 -5.23
C VAL A 36 9.11 -10.95 -6.45
N ARG A 37 8.20 -10.96 -7.40
CA ARG A 37 8.25 -10.11 -8.60
C ARG A 37 7.53 -8.81 -8.28
N TRP A 38 8.25 -7.69 -8.31
CA TRP A 38 7.66 -6.39 -8.01
C TRP A 38 8.05 -5.33 -9.02
N ALA A 39 7.27 -4.26 -9.09
CA ALA A 39 7.49 -3.15 -10.02
C ALA A 39 7.33 -1.79 -9.35
N LEU A 40 8.02 -0.79 -9.89
CA LEU A 40 7.83 0.62 -9.56
C LEU A 40 6.67 1.18 -10.39
N GLY A 41 5.69 1.79 -9.73
CA GLY A 41 4.51 2.35 -10.36
C GLY A 41 4.37 3.86 -10.17
N GLY A 42 3.81 4.56 -11.16
CA GLY A 42 3.50 5.99 -11.09
C GLY A 42 3.31 6.63 -12.46
N ARG A 43 3.03 7.94 -12.51
CA ARG A 43 2.68 8.62 -13.76
C ARG A 43 3.87 9.08 -14.63
N ASN A 44 5.05 9.25 -14.04
CA ASN A 44 6.22 9.82 -14.72
C ASN A 44 7.36 8.82 -14.83
N ARG A 45 7.56 8.27 -16.04
CA ARG A 45 8.59 7.25 -16.31
C ARG A 45 10.00 7.73 -15.95
N ALA A 46 10.39 8.93 -16.38
CA ALA A 46 11.75 9.43 -16.15
C ALA A 46 12.06 9.58 -14.64
N LYS A 47 11.07 10.01 -13.83
CA LYS A 47 11.22 10.06 -12.37
C LYS A 47 11.30 8.66 -11.76
N LEU A 48 10.57 7.67 -12.28
CA LEU A 48 10.64 6.29 -11.82
C LEU A 48 11.99 5.66 -12.17
N GLU A 49 12.54 5.93 -13.37
CA GLU A 49 13.89 5.52 -13.77
C GLU A 49 14.95 6.11 -12.82
N SER A 50 14.85 7.41 -12.51
CA SER A 50 15.73 8.04 -11.53
C SER A 50 15.63 7.41 -10.13
N VAL A 51 14.43 7.00 -9.70
CA VAL A 51 14.28 6.26 -8.43
C VAL A 51 14.95 4.90 -8.54
N ARG A 52 14.74 4.15 -9.62
CA ARG A 52 15.36 2.85 -9.85
C ARG A 52 16.88 2.93 -9.82
N ASP A 53 17.46 3.92 -10.48
CA ASP A 53 18.92 4.13 -10.51
C ASP A 53 19.49 4.39 -9.10
N GLN A 54 18.73 5.09 -8.23
CA GLN A 54 19.09 5.33 -6.83
C GLN A 54 19.04 4.09 -5.94
N LEU A 55 18.33 3.03 -6.36
CA LEU A 55 18.29 1.74 -5.63
C LEU A 55 19.56 0.92 -5.79
N GLY A 56 20.43 1.30 -6.73
CA GLY A 56 21.70 0.65 -7.00
C GLY A 56 21.67 -0.37 -8.16
N PRO A 57 22.81 -0.93 -8.52
CA PRO A 57 22.96 -1.76 -9.72
C PRO A 57 22.08 -3.02 -9.71
N ASP A 58 21.83 -3.61 -8.55
CA ASP A 58 20.98 -4.80 -8.41
C ASP A 58 19.50 -4.52 -8.71
N ALA A 59 19.13 -3.26 -8.85
CA ALA A 59 17.77 -2.82 -9.15
C ALA A 59 17.54 -2.45 -10.62
N ALA A 60 18.55 -2.59 -11.49
CA ALA A 60 18.49 -2.17 -12.89
C ALA A 60 17.34 -2.84 -13.66
N ASP A 61 17.02 -4.07 -13.34
CA ASP A 61 15.99 -4.87 -13.99
C ASP A 61 14.60 -4.73 -13.36
N ILE A 62 14.43 -3.89 -12.32
CA ILE A 62 13.11 -3.68 -11.71
C ILE A 62 12.17 -3.02 -12.72
N PRO A 63 11.05 -3.69 -13.07
CA PRO A 63 10.11 -3.16 -14.04
C PRO A 63 9.47 -1.83 -13.61
N ILE A 64 9.13 -1.00 -14.60
CA ILE A 64 8.45 0.27 -14.41
C ILE A 64 7.09 0.22 -15.12
N VAL A 65 6.04 0.53 -14.37
CA VAL A 65 4.66 0.59 -14.87
C VAL A 65 4.14 2.02 -14.74
N THR A 66 3.61 2.55 -15.84
CA THR A 66 3.09 3.93 -15.86
C THR A 66 1.61 3.97 -16.16
N ALA A 67 0.88 4.79 -15.38
CA ALA A 67 -0.49 5.19 -15.66
C ALA A 67 -0.73 6.59 -15.05
N ASP A 68 -1.71 7.32 -15.56
CA ASP A 68 -2.24 8.51 -14.88
C ASP A 68 -3.29 8.09 -13.85
N SER A 69 -3.37 8.80 -12.71
CA SER A 69 -4.31 8.48 -11.62
C SER A 69 -5.77 8.67 -12.00
N HIS A 70 -6.07 9.38 -13.10
CA HIS A 70 -7.42 9.61 -13.61
C HIS A 70 -7.71 8.83 -14.90
N ASP A 71 -6.75 8.08 -15.42
CA ASP A 71 -6.96 7.18 -16.56
C ASP A 71 -7.37 5.79 -16.07
N VAL A 72 -8.68 5.58 -15.96
CA VAL A 72 -9.26 4.32 -15.47
C VAL A 72 -8.80 3.13 -16.31
N ALA A 73 -8.73 3.26 -17.64
CA ALA A 73 -8.33 2.16 -18.52
C ALA A 73 -6.86 1.76 -18.30
N ALA A 74 -5.96 2.75 -18.16
CA ALA A 74 -4.56 2.52 -17.86
C ALA A 74 -4.36 1.91 -16.46
N LEU A 75 -5.15 2.37 -15.47
CA LEU A 75 -5.13 1.82 -14.10
C LEU A 75 -5.62 0.36 -14.07
N GLU A 76 -6.67 0.02 -14.80
CA GLU A 76 -7.16 -1.36 -14.91
C GLU A 76 -6.14 -2.25 -15.63
N ALA A 77 -5.55 -1.79 -16.71
CA ALA A 77 -4.50 -2.51 -17.42
C ALA A 77 -3.28 -2.78 -16.53
N MET A 78 -2.89 -1.83 -15.69
CA MET A 78 -1.82 -1.99 -14.70
C MET A 78 -2.25 -2.96 -13.59
N ALA A 79 -3.41 -2.76 -12.98
CA ALA A 79 -3.90 -3.57 -11.89
C ALA A 79 -4.09 -5.05 -12.32
N ALA A 80 -4.55 -5.30 -13.53
CA ALA A 80 -4.69 -6.65 -14.08
C ALA A 80 -3.37 -7.44 -14.16
N ARG A 81 -2.22 -6.78 -14.13
CA ARG A 81 -0.87 -7.40 -14.21
C ARG A 81 -0.29 -7.75 -12.85
N THR A 82 -0.88 -7.30 -11.74
CA THR A 82 -0.33 -7.52 -10.41
C THR A 82 -1.30 -8.22 -9.45
N ARG A 83 -0.77 -8.92 -8.46
CA ARG A 83 -1.57 -9.53 -7.39
C ARG A 83 -1.99 -8.50 -6.34
N VAL A 84 -1.10 -7.55 -6.04
CA VAL A 84 -1.33 -6.50 -5.04
C VAL A 84 -0.84 -5.16 -5.56
N VAL A 85 -1.63 -4.10 -5.38
CA VAL A 85 -1.19 -2.72 -5.50
C VAL A 85 -0.98 -2.15 -4.10
N CYS A 86 0.24 -1.68 -3.82
CA CYS A 86 0.57 -0.89 -2.64
C CYS A 86 0.57 0.59 -3.02
N SER A 87 -0.52 1.30 -2.69
CA SER A 87 -0.72 2.70 -3.07
C SER A 87 -0.13 3.66 -2.04
N LEU A 88 0.78 4.52 -2.50
CA LEU A 88 1.47 5.53 -1.70
C LEU A 88 1.23 6.94 -2.27
N VAL A 89 0.11 7.11 -2.99
CA VAL A 89 -0.28 8.37 -3.65
C VAL A 89 -1.41 9.01 -2.86
N GLY A 90 -1.10 10.03 -2.09
CA GLY A 90 -2.09 10.90 -1.43
C GLY A 90 -2.07 12.32 -2.02
N PRO A 91 -3.07 13.15 -1.72
CA PRO A 91 -4.32 12.85 -0.98
C PRO A 91 -5.17 11.78 -1.67
N TYR A 92 -5.69 10.82 -0.90
CA TYR A 92 -6.42 9.69 -1.47
C TYR A 92 -7.80 10.07 -2.00
N ALA A 93 -8.47 11.03 -1.37
CA ALA A 93 -9.72 11.59 -1.85
C ALA A 93 -9.59 12.19 -3.28
N MET A 94 -8.37 12.59 -3.69
CA MET A 94 -8.13 13.16 -5.03
C MET A 94 -7.61 12.13 -6.03
N PHE A 95 -6.85 11.12 -5.59
CA PHE A 95 -6.08 10.25 -6.51
C PHE A 95 -6.23 8.75 -6.22
N GLY A 96 -7.04 8.36 -5.23
CA GLY A 96 -7.14 6.98 -4.77
C GLY A 96 -8.33 6.21 -5.32
N SER A 97 -9.46 6.88 -5.57
CA SER A 97 -10.75 6.24 -5.84
C SER A 97 -10.73 5.41 -7.13
N GLU A 98 -10.21 5.97 -8.24
CA GLU A 98 -10.13 5.29 -9.52
C GLU A 98 -9.23 4.06 -9.46
N LEU A 99 -8.07 4.18 -8.78
CA LEU A 99 -7.14 3.07 -8.61
C LEU A 99 -7.73 1.94 -7.76
N LEU A 100 -8.39 2.28 -6.65
CA LEU A 100 -9.03 1.30 -5.79
C LEU A 100 -10.15 0.56 -6.56
N GLY A 101 -10.99 1.30 -7.27
CA GLY A 101 -12.02 0.72 -8.13
C GLY A 101 -11.45 -0.16 -9.23
N ALA A 102 -10.34 0.25 -9.88
CA ALA A 102 -9.64 -0.57 -10.86
C ALA A 102 -9.14 -1.90 -10.24
N CYS A 103 -8.61 -1.85 -9.01
CA CYS A 103 -8.19 -3.06 -8.29
C CYS A 103 -9.36 -4.01 -8.03
N VAL A 104 -10.51 -3.49 -7.60
CA VAL A 104 -11.71 -4.31 -7.39
C VAL A 104 -12.17 -4.96 -8.69
N ARG A 105 -12.35 -4.17 -9.76
CA ARG A 105 -12.82 -4.68 -11.06
C ARG A 105 -11.89 -5.72 -11.69
N THR A 106 -10.58 -5.63 -11.46
CA THR A 106 -9.59 -6.57 -11.99
C THR A 106 -9.29 -7.76 -11.09
N GLY A 107 -9.89 -7.84 -9.90
CA GLY A 107 -9.61 -8.90 -8.92
C GLY A 107 -8.21 -8.79 -8.30
N THR A 108 -7.70 -7.57 -8.14
CA THR A 108 -6.38 -7.26 -7.60
C THR A 108 -6.52 -6.78 -6.16
N HIS A 109 -5.69 -7.29 -5.27
CA HIS A 109 -5.66 -6.82 -3.88
C HIS A 109 -5.06 -5.43 -3.79
N TYR A 110 -5.44 -4.68 -2.77
CA TYR A 110 -5.04 -3.29 -2.58
C TYR A 110 -4.66 -3.02 -1.12
N CYS A 111 -3.62 -2.24 -0.92
CA CYS A 111 -3.33 -1.62 0.38
C CYS A 111 -2.82 -0.20 0.22
N ASP A 112 -3.09 0.62 1.23
CA ASP A 112 -2.66 2.02 1.29
C ASP A 112 -2.24 2.46 2.70
N LEU A 113 -1.86 3.73 2.84
CA LEU A 113 -1.61 4.37 4.14
C LEU A 113 -2.52 5.59 4.35
N ALA A 114 -3.72 5.54 3.80
CA ALA A 114 -4.69 6.62 3.97
C ALA A 114 -5.04 6.84 5.44
N ALA A 115 -5.08 8.11 5.85
CA ALA A 115 -5.62 8.56 7.13
C ALA A 115 -6.91 9.40 6.95
N GLU A 116 -7.42 9.47 5.73
CA GLU A 116 -8.60 10.22 5.31
C GLU A 116 -9.87 9.41 5.61
N ALA A 117 -10.33 9.41 6.88
CA ALA A 117 -11.40 8.54 7.37
C ALA A 117 -12.71 8.66 6.57
N HIS A 118 -13.04 9.86 6.07
CA HIS A 118 -14.22 10.09 5.23
C HIS A 118 -14.10 9.37 3.88
N TRP A 119 -12.93 9.45 3.23
CA TRP A 119 -12.68 8.75 1.97
C TRP A 119 -12.66 7.23 2.17
N ILE A 120 -12.02 6.74 3.23
CA ILE A 120 -12.02 5.31 3.57
C ILE A 120 -13.44 4.80 3.73
N ARG A 121 -14.31 5.55 4.44
CA ARG A 121 -15.72 5.18 4.63
C ARG A 121 -16.46 5.12 3.30
N GLU A 122 -16.28 6.11 2.44
CA GLU A 122 -16.86 6.15 1.11
C GLU A 122 -16.44 4.94 0.26
N MET A 123 -15.15 4.58 0.28
CA MET A 123 -14.64 3.41 -0.45
C MET A 123 -15.20 2.09 0.08
N ILE A 124 -15.35 1.95 1.39
CA ILE A 124 -16.01 0.80 2.00
C ILE A 124 -17.46 0.70 1.52
N ASP A 125 -18.22 1.77 1.64
CA ASP A 125 -19.64 1.80 1.24
C ASP A 125 -19.85 1.49 -0.26
N THR A 126 -18.89 1.94 -1.09
CA THR A 126 -18.96 1.76 -2.55
C THR A 126 -18.55 0.36 -2.99
N TYR A 127 -17.49 -0.20 -2.41
CA TYR A 127 -16.82 -1.38 -2.99
C TYR A 127 -16.88 -2.65 -2.15
N GLN A 128 -17.34 -2.61 -0.88
CA GLN A 128 -17.33 -3.78 0.01
C GLN A 128 -17.98 -5.01 -0.62
N THR A 129 -19.20 -4.85 -1.13
CA THR A 129 -19.96 -5.96 -1.70
C THR A 129 -19.27 -6.58 -2.93
N GLU A 130 -18.78 -5.74 -3.85
CA GLU A 130 -18.10 -6.24 -5.05
C GLU A 130 -16.75 -6.89 -4.70
N ALA A 131 -16.00 -6.29 -3.76
CA ALA A 131 -14.73 -6.84 -3.30
C ALA A 131 -14.90 -8.23 -2.67
N GLU A 132 -15.93 -8.42 -1.83
CA GLU A 132 -16.26 -9.71 -1.24
C GLU A 132 -16.62 -10.76 -2.31
N GLN A 133 -17.47 -10.41 -3.27
CA GLN A 133 -17.87 -11.29 -4.36
C GLN A 133 -16.68 -11.75 -5.22
N ARG A 134 -15.69 -10.87 -5.40
CA ARG A 134 -14.47 -11.14 -6.18
C ARG A 134 -13.32 -11.72 -5.36
N GLY A 135 -13.46 -11.84 -4.03
CA GLY A 135 -12.39 -12.29 -3.13
C GLY A 135 -11.21 -11.31 -3.06
N VAL A 136 -11.47 -10.01 -3.30
CA VAL A 136 -10.47 -8.94 -3.24
C VAL A 136 -10.35 -8.43 -1.81
N ARG A 137 -9.10 -8.25 -1.35
CA ARG A 137 -8.80 -7.62 -0.07
C ARG A 137 -8.40 -6.17 -0.29
N LEU A 138 -9.13 -5.25 0.35
CA LEU A 138 -8.86 -3.84 0.40
C LEU A 138 -8.44 -3.49 1.84
N VAL A 139 -7.18 -3.08 2.03
CA VAL A 139 -6.64 -2.82 3.37
C VAL A 139 -6.14 -1.39 3.45
N HIS A 140 -6.93 -0.55 4.09
CA HIS A 140 -6.58 0.85 4.33
C HIS A 140 -5.69 1.03 5.56
N ALA A 141 -5.11 2.21 5.70
CA ALA A 141 -4.39 2.65 6.89
C ALA A 141 -3.20 1.75 7.27
N CYS A 142 -2.46 1.21 6.30
CA CYS A 142 -1.28 0.37 6.53
C CYS A 142 0.00 1.19 6.84
N GLY A 143 -0.14 2.42 7.31
CA GLY A 143 0.97 3.33 7.59
C GLY A 143 1.37 3.40 9.07
N MET A 144 2.37 4.23 9.34
CA MET A 144 2.91 4.45 10.69
C MET A 144 1.87 5.04 11.66
N ASP A 145 0.93 5.81 11.16
CA ASP A 145 -0.09 6.46 12.00
C ASP A 145 -1.04 5.45 12.62
N SER A 146 -1.26 4.31 11.96
CA SER A 146 -2.27 3.32 12.34
C SER A 146 -1.67 2.00 12.82
N VAL A 147 -0.76 1.40 12.04
CA VAL A 147 -0.25 0.03 12.31
C VAL A 147 0.40 -0.14 13.67
N PRO A 148 1.29 0.75 14.18
CA PRO A 148 1.86 0.61 15.51
C PRO A 148 0.82 0.72 16.63
N SER A 149 -0.21 1.55 16.44
CA SER A 149 -1.30 1.72 17.41
C SER A 149 -2.18 0.47 17.47
N ASP A 150 -2.59 -0.05 16.31
CA ASP A 150 -3.44 -1.22 16.18
C ASP A 150 -2.74 -2.48 16.72
N LEU A 151 -1.54 -2.77 16.21
CA LEU A 151 -0.77 -3.93 16.68
C LEU A 151 -0.33 -3.78 18.14
N GLY A 152 -0.09 -2.56 18.62
CA GLY A 152 0.22 -2.31 20.03
C GLY A 152 -0.96 -2.65 20.95
N VAL A 153 -2.18 -2.31 20.54
CA VAL A 153 -3.40 -2.70 21.27
C VAL A 153 -3.56 -4.23 21.25
N LEU A 154 -3.44 -4.86 20.07
CA LEU A 154 -3.53 -6.31 19.96
C LEU A 154 -2.53 -7.03 20.88
N PHE A 155 -1.27 -6.60 20.86
CA PHE A 155 -0.21 -7.15 21.71
C PHE A 155 -0.54 -7.02 23.21
N LEU A 156 -1.00 -5.83 23.63
CA LEU A 156 -1.39 -5.60 25.03
C LEU A 156 -2.59 -6.45 25.45
N GLN A 157 -3.58 -6.59 24.59
CA GLN A 157 -4.75 -7.41 24.88
C GLN A 157 -4.39 -8.89 25.01
N GLN A 158 -3.56 -9.41 24.13
CA GLN A 158 -3.07 -10.78 24.21
C GLN A 158 -2.29 -11.02 25.51
N ALA A 159 -1.34 -10.14 25.85
CA ALA A 159 -0.57 -10.22 27.08
C ALA A 159 -1.45 -10.11 28.34
N ALA A 160 -2.51 -9.31 28.32
CA ALA A 160 -3.44 -9.18 29.44
C ALA A 160 -4.27 -10.46 29.64
N VAL A 161 -4.78 -11.04 28.55
CA VAL A 161 -5.51 -12.31 28.61
C VAL A 161 -4.61 -13.44 29.13
N GLU A 162 -3.38 -13.53 28.62
CA GLU A 162 -2.41 -14.54 29.05
C GLU A 162 -2.09 -14.38 30.54
N ARG A 163 -1.86 -13.16 31.02
CA ARG A 163 -1.41 -12.91 32.39
C ARG A 163 -2.54 -12.83 33.44
N TYR A 164 -3.71 -12.32 33.03
CA TYR A 164 -4.81 -11.99 33.97
C TYR A 164 -6.13 -12.69 33.63
N GLY A 165 -6.18 -13.48 32.56
CA GLY A 165 -7.37 -14.21 32.13
C GLY A 165 -8.46 -13.33 31.45
N GLN A 166 -8.22 -12.03 31.28
CA GLN A 166 -9.19 -11.09 30.70
C GLN A 166 -8.49 -9.94 29.97
N PRO A 167 -9.13 -9.37 28.94
CA PRO A 167 -8.58 -8.23 28.21
C PRO A 167 -8.61 -6.93 29.04
N CYS A 168 -7.77 -5.97 28.67
CA CYS A 168 -7.82 -4.63 29.24
C CYS A 168 -9.13 -3.92 28.81
N THR A 169 -9.80 -3.27 29.75
CA THR A 169 -10.97 -2.43 29.48
C THR A 169 -10.58 -1.03 28.96
N GLN A 170 -9.33 -0.61 29.18
CA GLN A 170 -8.81 0.68 28.73
C GLN A 170 -7.34 0.53 28.34
N VAL A 171 -7.00 1.04 27.14
CA VAL A 171 -5.63 1.15 26.64
C VAL A 171 -5.32 2.62 26.34
N LYS A 172 -4.15 3.10 26.81
CA LYS A 172 -3.69 4.47 26.58
C LYS A 172 -2.33 4.44 25.88
N MET A 173 -2.28 4.86 24.63
CA MET A 173 -1.02 5.05 23.91
C MET A 173 -0.46 6.46 24.19
N ARG A 174 0.85 6.58 24.31
CA ARG A 174 1.56 7.86 24.38
C ARG A 174 2.80 7.83 23.50
N ILE A 175 2.95 8.82 22.65
CA ILE A 175 4.17 9.03 21.87
C ILE A 175 5.18 9.73 22.78
N LYS A 176 6.26 9.05 23.12
CA LYS A 176 7.31 9.58 23.99
C LYS A 176 8.26 10.54 23.27
N GLU A 177 8.58 10.21 22.01
CA GLU A 177 9.51 10.98 21.20
C GLU A 177 9.11 10.87 19.73
N PHE A 178 9.18 11.99 19.01
CA PHE A 178 8.93 12.06 17.58
C PHE A 178 10.12 12.76 16.92
N LYS A 179 10.80 12.07 15.99
CA LYS A 179 11.89 12.64 15.19
C LYS A 179 11.52 12.57 13.71
N GLY A 180 11.55 13.72 13.04
CA GLY A 180 11.19 13.85 11.62
C GLY A 180 10.18 14.95 11.40
N GLY A 181 9.67 15.04 10.17
CA GLY A 181 8.63 15.98 9.76
C GLY A 181 7.45 15.27 9.12
N PHE A 182 6.35 15.98 8.96
CA PHE A 182 5.21 15.49 8.20
C PHE A 182 5.52 15.50 6.70
N SER A 183 5.02 14.53 5.97
CA SER A 183 5.10 14.53 4.50
C SER A 183 4.14 15.57 3.93
N GLY A 184 4.39 16.06 2.70
CA GLY A 184 3.52 17.05 2.06
C GLY A 184 2.12 16.56 1.72
N GLY A 185 1.78 15.31 2.02
CA GLY A 185 0.47 14.71 1.87
C GLY A 185 -0.25 14.44 3.20
N THR A 186 0.33 14.90 4.30
CA THR A 186 -0.23 14.70 5.65
C THR A 186 -1.03 15.91 6.08
#